data_844512d115a0d64e5f9a3a2c157c080e
#
_entry.id   844512d115a0d64e5f9a3a2c157c080e
#
_cell.length_a   1.000
_cell.length_b   1.000
_cell.length_c   1.000
_cell.angle_alpha   90.00
_cell.angle_beta   90.00
_cell.angle_gamma   90.00
#
_symmetry.space_group_name_H-M   'P 1'
#
loop_
_entity.id
_entity.type
_entity.pdbx_description
1 polymer ?
#
loop_
_entity_poly.entity_id
_entity_poly.type
_entity_poly.pdbx_seq_one_letter_code
_entity_poly.pdbx_strand_id
1 'polypeptide(L)'
;VRYGKNLSIISAPHELRQLPTIRPELIRDLIGLLRTKFDFVILDIPHIWTGWTAASLTYSDQVIMVAQLWLRSLTHSSRLLAAWQAIGLSKDSVSVVINRSGAKFKEAITSQDFERISHHTIEGYLNNDIKAVVNAEANGKTLFETSQDTVLQQQIRQITQSVMARSGMVNKNIGSSTPAGRKNLLGFLGKKDG
;
A
#
# COMPACT_ATOMS: atom_id res chain seq x y z
N VAL A 1 11.07 -8.47 -11.10
CA VAL A 1 12.02 -7.42 -11.52
C VAL A 1 12.57 -6.71 -10.29
N ARG A 2 13.87 -6.43 -10.28
CA ARG A 2 14.50 -5.67 -9.19
C ARG A 2 14.53 -4.19 -9.57
N TYR A 3 14.01 -3.34 -8.70
CA TYR A 3 14.03 -1.89 -8.88
C TYR A 3 14.89 -1.24 -7.79
N GLY A 4 16.04 -0.70 -8.20
CA GLY A 4 17.02 -0.18 -7.25
C GLY A 4 17.59 -1.24 -6.31
N LYS A 5 18.00 -0.85 -5.11
CA LYS A 5 18.68 -1.73 -4.14
C LYS A 5 17.70 -2.50 -3.24
N ASN A 6 16.56 -1.92 -2.91
CA ASN A 6 15.68 -2.37 -1.83
C ASN A 6 14.26 -2.73 -2.27
N LEU A 7 13.93 -2.59 -3.56
CA LEU A 7 12.61 -2.88 -4.08
C LEU A 7 12.66 -4.02 -5.10
N SER A 8 11.81 -5.01 -4.92
CA SER A 8 11.55 -6.07 -5.88
C SER A 8 10.08 -6.03 -6.31
N ILE A 9 9.80 -6.14 -7.60
CA ILE A 9 8.46 -6.04 -8.15
C ILE A 9 8.12 -7.36 -8.85
N ILE A 10 6.97 -7.93 -8.52
CA ILE A 10 6.33 -9.02 -9.25
C ILE A 10 5.18 -8.39 -10.04
N SER A 11 5.30 -8.38 -11.35
CA SER A 11 4.28 -7.82 -12.23
C SER A 11 3.45 -8.92 -12.90
N ALA A 12 2.25 -8.57 -13.34
CA ALA A 12 1.48 -9.43 -14.23
C ALA A 12 2.21 -9.65 -15.57
N PRO A 13 1.94 -10.77 -16.28
CA PRO A 13 2.48 -10.99 -17.62
C PRO A 13 2.06 -9.86 -18.57
N HIS A 14 2.96 -9.48 -19.48
CA HIS A 14 2.65 -8.46 -20.52
C HIS A 14 1.65 -8.95 -21.56
N GLU A 15 1.54 -10.26 -21.76
CA GLU A 15 0.64 -10.82 -22.75
C GLU A 15 -0.77 -10.97 -22.17
N LEU A 16 -1.77 -10.57 -22.98
CA LEU A 16 -3.18 -10.83 -22.70
C LEU A 16 -3.45 -12.32 -22.90
N ARG A 17 -3.26 -13.09 -21.85
CA ARG A 17 -3.67 -14.50 -21.80
C ARG A 17 -4.85 -14.65 -20.86
N GLN A 18 -5.66 -15.69 -21.04
CA GLN A 18 -6.60 -16.10 -20.03
C GLN A 18 -5.80 -16.41 -18.76
N LEU A 19 -5.96 -15.58 -17.73
CA LEU A 19 -5.30 -15.82 -16.45
C LEU A 19 -5.93 -17.08 -15.83
N PRO A 20 -5.13 -18.05 -15.41
CA PRO A 20 -5.63 -19.16 -14.65
C PRO A 20 -6.26 -18.63 -13.37
N THR A 21 -7.31 -19.29 -12.89
CA THR A 21 -7.91 -18.94 -11.59
C THR A 21 -6.86 -19.05 -10.49
N ILE A 22 -6.55 -17.93 -9.87
CA ILE A 22 -5.62 -17.90 -8.74
C ILE A 22 -6.34 -18.52 -7.54
N ARG A 23 -5.79 -19.61 -7.02
CA ARG A 23 -6.33 -20.27 -5.84
C ARG A 23 -5.93 -19.51 -4.57
N PRO A 24 -6.83 -19.37 -3.59
CA PRO A 24 -6.53 -18.70 -2.31
C PRO A 24 -5.29 -19.26 -1.59
N GLU A 25 -5.06 -20.57 -1.67
CA GLU A 25 -3.92 -21.25 -1.05
C GLU A 25 -2.59 -20.78 -1.63
N LEU A 26 -2.54 -20.52 -2.94
CA LEU A 26 -1.34 -19.99 -3.57
C LEU A 26 -0.97 -18.60 -3.02
N ILE A 27 -1.96 -17.75 -2.77
CA ILE A 27 -1.75 -16.43 -2.18
C ILE A 27 -1.19 -16.57 -0.76
N ARG A 28 -1.78 -17.44 0.06
CA ARG A 28 -1.27 -17.71 1.42
C ARG A 28 0.20 -18.13 1.39
N ASP A 29 0.52 -19.12 0.56
CA ASP A 29 1.86 -19.68 0.48
C ASP A 29 2.87 -18.65 -0.06
N LEU A 30 2.47 -17.84 -1.04
CA LEU A 30 3.27 -16.75 -1.58
C LEU A 30 3.57 -15.69 -0.51
N ILE A 31 2.55 -15.21 0.20
CA ILE A 31 2.72 -14.22 1.29
C ILE A 31 3.63 -14.80 2.37
N GLY A 32 3.41 -16.07 2.78
CA GLY A 32 4.24 -16.76 3.75
C GLY A 32 5.72 -16.80 3.34
N LEU A 33 6.01 -17.13 2.08
CA LEU A 33 7.36 -17.13 1.54
C LEU A 33 7.96 -15.71 1.50
N LEU A 34 7.21 -14.72 1.05
CA LEU A 34 7.70 -13.35 0.92
C LEU A 34 8.03 -12.73 2.27
N ARG A 35 7.24 -13.00 3.31
CA ARG A 35 7.49 -12.55 4.69
C ARG A 35 8.83 -13.04 5.27
N THR A 36 9.35 -14.17 4.79
CA THR A 36 10.68 -14.66 5.21
C THR A 36 11.85 -13.92 4.56
N LYS A 37 11.58 -13.14 3.49
CA LYS A 37 12.63 -12.55 2.65
C LYS A 37 12.61 -11.02 2.65
N PHE A 38 11.50 -10.41 2.97
CA PHE A 38 11.29 -8.97 2.88
C PHE A 38 10.72 -8.41 4.18
N ASP A 39 11.17 -7.22 4.56
CA ASP A 39 10.64 -6.49 5.71
C ASP A 39 9.19 -6.01 5.45
N PHE A 40 8.87 -5.71 4.19
CA PHE A 40 7.55 -5.30 3.73
C PHE A 40 7.14 -6.05 2.48
N VAL A 41 5.89 -6.47 2.44
CA VAL A 41 5.23 -7.05 1.26
C VAL A 41 4.01 -6.19 0.96
N ILE A 42 4.01 -5.54 -0.20
CA ILE A 42 2.89 -4.70 -0.64
C ILE A 42 2.14 -5.44 -1.75
N LEU A 43 0.85 -5.62 -1.55
CA LEU A 43 -0.05 -6.25 -2.52
C LEU A 43 -0.90 -5.16 -3.17
N ASP A 44 -0.73 -4.94 -4.47
CA ASP A 44 -1.61 -4.09 -5.27
C ASP A 44 -2.81 -4.94 -5.73
N ILE A 45 -3.94 -4.78 -5.02
CA ILE A 45 -5.12 -5.61 -5.19
C ILE A 45 -6.19 -4.85 -5.96
N PRO A 46 -6.72 -5.39 -7.06
CA PRO A 46 -7.83 -4.77 -7.78
C PRO A 46 -9.10 -4.76 -6.94
N HIS A 47 -10.00 -3.82 -7.23
CA HIS A 47 -11.27 -3.66 -6.53
C HIS A 47 -12.29 -4.80 -6.77
N ILE A 48 -11.94 -5.80 -7.55
CA ILE A 48 -12.79 -6.96 -7.88
C ILE A 48 -12.78 -7.94 -6.70
N TRP A 49 -13.97 -8.34 -6.25
CA TRP A 49 -14.13 -9.32 -5.17
C TRP A 49 -14.04 -10.75 -5.70
N THR A 50 -13.00 -11.46 -5.32
CA THR A 50 -12.73 -12.85 -5.68
C THR A 50 -12.18 -13.62 -4.48
N GLY A 51 -12.11 -14.95 -4.57
CA GLY A 51 -11.54 -15.77 -3.48
C GLY A 51 -10.07 -15.41 -3.18
N TRP A 52 -9.28 -15.11 -4.21
CA TRP A 52 -7.87 -14.74 -4.00
C TRP A 52 -7.69 -13.32 -3.44
N THR A 53 -8.58 -12.35 -3.79
CA THR A 53 -8.55 -11.02 -3.18
C THR A 53 -8.96 -11.10 -1.70
N ALA A 54 -9.98 -11.89 -1.36
CA ALA A 54 -10.35 -12.15 0.03
C ALA A 54 -9.20 -12.79 0.82
N ALA A 55 -8.52 -13.80 0.27
CA ALA A 55 -7.34 -14.40 0.89
C ALA A 55 -6.20 -13.37 1.09
N SER A 56 -5.92 -12.55 0.09
CA SER A 56 -4.90 -11.50 0.20
C SER A 56 -5.16 -10.57 1.38
N LEU A 57 -6.41 -10.14 1.57
CA LEU A 57 -6.82 -9.29 2.68
C LEU A 57 -6.68 -10.01 4.04
N THR A 58 -7.12 -11.28 4.11
CA THR A 58 -7.07 -12.08 5.34
C THR A 58 -5.64 -12.31 5.84
N TYR A 59 -4.68 -12.44 4.91
CA TYR A 59 -3.27 -12.64 5.25
C TYR A 59 -2.46 -11.35 5.33
N SER A 60 -3.09 -10.18 5.18
CA SER A 60 -2.44 -8.87 5.33
C SER A 60 -2.54 -8.37 6.77
N ASP A 61 -1.46 -7.74 7.26
CA ASP A 61 -1.43 -7.14 8.60
C ASP A 61 -2.14 -5.77 8.61
N GLN A 62 -2.08 -5.05 7.48
CA GLN A 62 -2.70 -3.74 7.27
C GLN A 62 -3.31 -3.68 5.88
N VAL A 63 -4.45 -3.05 5.77
CA VAL A 63 -5.15 -2.83 4.51
C VAL A 63 -5.39 -1.34 4.31
N ILE A 64 -4.97 -0.80 3.17
CA ILE A 64 -5.25 0.58 2.79
C ILE A 64 -6.34 0.57 1.72
N MET A 65 -7.51 1.08 2.07
CA MET A 65 -8.57 1.35 1.09
C MET A 65 -8.37 2.73 0.50
N VAL A 66 -8.14 2.78 -0.81
CA VAL A 66 -8.04 4.04 -1.55
C VAL A 66 -9.38 4.36 -2.19
N ALA A 67 -10.01 5.44 -1.75
CA ALA A 67 -11.34 5.89 -2.21
C ALA A 67 -11.29 7.31 -2.76
N GLN A 68 -12.42 7.82 -3.22
CA GLN A 68 -12.61 9.21 -3.66
C GLN A 68 -13.93 9.76 -3.11
N LEU A 69 -14.03 11.08 -2.93
CA LEU A 69 -15.22 11.74 -2.38
C LEU A 69 -16.31 11.96 -3.45
N TRP A 70 -16.90 10.88 -3.95
CA TRP A 70 -18.05 10.90 -4.84
C TRP A 70 -18.95 9.67 -4.60
N LEU A 71 -20.23 9.78 -4.95
CA LEU A 71 -21.27 8.84 -4.55
C LEU A 71 -20.97 7.38 -4.93
N ARG A 72 -20.49 7.11 -6.15
CA ARG A 72 -20.17 5.73 -6.59
C ARG A 72 -19.02 5.13 -5.80
N SER A 73 -17.98 5.94 -5.51
CA SER A 73 -16.87 5.48 -4.68
C SER A 73 -17.31 5.14 -3.28
N LEU A 74 -18.15 6.00 -2.65
CA LEU A 74 -18.72 5.73 -1.33
C LEU A 74 -19.52 4.41 -1.32
N THR A 75 -20.44 4.24 -2.28
CA THR A 75 -21.28 3.03 -2.36
C THR A 75 -20.44 1.77 -2.50
N HIS A 76 -19.41 1.82 -3.36
CA HIS A 76 -18.51 0.68 -3.56
C HIS A 76 -17.65 0.41 -2.33
N SER A 77 -17.05 1.45 -1.76
CA SER A 77 -16.22 1.35 -0.54
C SER A 77 -17.02 0.77 0.63
N SER A 78 -18.24 1.23 0.86
CA SER A 78 -19.10 0.73 1.94
C SER A 78 -19.41 -0.76 1.79
N ARG A 79 -19.66 -1.22 0.55
CA ARG A 79 -19.89 -2.65 0.27
C ARG A 79 -18.64 -3.49 0.51
N LEU A 80 -17.46 -3.01 0.08
CA LEU A 80 -16.20 -3.70 0.32
C LEU A 80 -15.87 -3.76 1.82
N LEU A 81 -16.01 -2.65 2.54
CA LEU A 81 -15.77 -2.61 4.00
C LEU A 81 -16.67 -3.58 4.76
N ALA A 82 -17.95 -3.67 4.39
CA ALA A 82 -18.86 -4.63 4.96
C ALA A 82 -18.45 -6.09 4.64
N ALA A 83 -18.03 -6.37 3.39
CA ALA A 83 -17.53 -7.69 3.01
C ALA A 83 -16.23 -8.05 3.75
N TRP A 84 -15.33 -7.09 3.97
CA TRP A 84 -14.10 -7.29 4.72
C TRP A 84 -14.37 -7.60 6.19
N GLN A 85 -15.30 -6.89 6.80
CA GLN A 85 -15.75 -7.19 8.16
C GLN A 85 -16.36 -8.60 8.26
N ALA A 86 -17.13 -9.02 7.26
CA ALA A 86 -17.74 -10.36 7.23
C ALA A 86 -16.72 -11.50 7.14
N ILE A 87 -15.54 -11.28 6.57
CA ILE A 87 -14.44 -12.24 6.56
C ILE A 87 -13.52 -12.14 7.79
N GLY A 88 -13.89 -11.32 8.78
CA GLY A 88 -13.17 -11.20 10.05
C GLY A 88 -12.05 -10.14 10.04
N LEU A 89 -11.96 -9.27 9.04
CA LEU A 89 -10.99 -8.18 9.05
C LEU A 89 -11.32 -7.19 10.16
N SER A 90 -10.35 -6.91 11.03
CA SER A 90 -10.53 -5.92 12.09
C SER A 90 -10.62 -4.50 11.49
N LYS A 91 -11.51 -3.68 12.03
CA LYS A 91 -11.61 -2.27 11.65
C LYS A 91 -10.29 -1.52 11.85
N ASP A 92 -9.53 -1.86 12.89
CA ASP A 92 -8.26 -1.23 13.22
C ASP A 92 -7.14 -1.58 12.24
N SER A 93 -7.29 -2.68 11.49
CA SER A 93 -6.34 -3.05 10.42
C SER A 93 -6.63 -2.37 9.08
N VAL A 94 -7.72 -1.59 8.98
CA VAL A 94 -8.14 -0.92 7.74
C VAL A 94 -7.95 0.58 7.85
N SER A 95 -7.16 1.14 6.96
CA SER A 95 -6.96 2.59 6.77
C SER A 95 -7.70 3.06 5.54
N VAL A 96 -8.51 4.11 5.66
CA VAL A 96 -9.18 4.74 4.52
C VAL A 96 -8.41 5.99 4.09
N VAL A 97 -8.00 6.03 2.84
CA VAL A 97 -7.28 7.14 2.22
C VAL A 97 -8.10 7.70 1.06
N ILE A 98 -8.30 9.01 1.06
CA ILE A 98 -9.00 9.70 -0.02
C ILE A 98 -8.00 10.17 -1.06
N ASN A 99 -8.08 9.60 -2.25
CA ASN A 99 -7.28 10.01 -3.40
C ASN A 99 -7.99 11.11 -4.20
N ARG A 100 -7.22 11.89 -4.94
CA ARG A 100 -7.68 13.01 -5.77
C ARG A 100 -8.47 14.05 -4.98
N SER A 101 -8.08 14.29 -3.74
CA SER A 101 -8.67 15.34 -2.92
C SER A 101 -8.57 16.70 -3.62
N GLY A 102 -9.65 17.48 -3.57
CA GLY A 102 -9.77 18.74 -4.32
C GLY A 102 -10.20 18.60 -5.79
N ALA A 103 -10.32 17.38 -6.31
CA ALA A 103 -10.91 17.18 -7.64
C ALA A 103 -12.43 17.49 -7.61
N LYS A 104 -12.92 18.11 -8.71
CA LYS A 104 -14.35 18.39 -8.86
C LYS A 104 -15.05 17.18 -9.47
N PHE A 105 -16.01 16.60 -8.73
CA PHE A 105 -16.88 15.53 -9.21
C PHE A 105 -18.32 16.04 -9.30
N LYS A 106 -19.08 15.55 -10.29
CA LYS A 106 -20.49 15.93 -10.46
C LYS A 106 -21.35 15.51 -9.26
N GLU A 107 -21.04 14.36 -8.67
CA GLU A 107 -21.73 13.78 -7.51
C GLU A 107 -20.80 13.77 -6.30
N ALA A 108 -20.17 14.91 -6.02
CA ALA A 108 -19.27 15.06 -4.88
C ALA A 108 -20.03 14.89 -3.56
N ILE A 109 -19.37 14.25 -2.60
CA ILE A 109 -19.85 14.10 -1.23
C ILE A 109 -18.84 14.71 -0.26
N THR A 110 -19.27 14.99 0.95
CA THR A 110 -18.38 15.48 2.01
C THR A 110 -17.60 14.33 2.67
N SER A 111 -16.49 14.66 3.32
CA SER A 111 -15.75 13.70 4.15
C SER A 111 -16.62 13.16 5.28
N GLN A 112 -17.43 14.03 5.90
CA GLN A 112 -18.37 13.66 6.96
C GLN A 112 -19.42 12.65 6.48
N ASP A 113 -19.97 12.84 5.29
CA ASP A 113 -20.91 11.87 4.70
C ASP A 113 -20.25 10.53 4.42
N PHE A 114 -19.01 10.58 3.90
CA PHE A 114 -18.23 9.35 3.67
C PHE A 114 -18.04 8.58 4.98
N GLU A 115 -17.52 9.22 6.02
CA GLU A 115 -17.27 8.58 7.33
C GLU A 115 -18.54 8.06 8.00
N ARG A 116 -19.62 8.87 7.95
CA ARG A 116 -20.92 8.50 8.52
C ARG A 116 -21.51 7.25 7.86
N ILE A 117 -21.42 7.14 6.52
CA ILE A 117 -22.04 6.05 5.77
C ILE A 117 -21.12 4.81 5.71
N SER A 118 -19.81 4.99 5.57
CA SER A 118 -18.85 3.89 5.55
C SER A 118 -18.57 3.31 6.93
N HIS A 119 -18.91 4.05 8.00
CA HIS A 119 -18.54 3.76 9.39
C HIS A 119 -17.03 3.66 9.63
N HIS A 120 -16.21 4.30 8.77
CA HIS A 120 -14.76 4.37 8.91
C HIS A 120 -14.30 5.81 8.85
N THR A 121 -13.32 6.14 9.68
CA THR A 121 -12.64 7.46 9.65
C THR A 121 -11.65 7.52 8.49
N ILE A 122 -11.55 8.70 7.89
CA ILE A 122 -10.56 8.97 6.85
C ILE A 122 -9.23 9.26 7.54
N GLU A 123 -8.20 8.46 7.23
CA GLU A 123 -6.87 8.59 7.81
C GLU A 123 -6.00 9.62 7.08
N GLY A 124 -6.22 9.78 5.79
CA GLY A 124 -5.41 10.70 5.01
C GLY A 124 -6.02 11.09 3.67
N TYR A 125 -5.47 12.16 3.13
CA TYR A 125 -5.88 12.71 1.84
C TYR A 125 -4.66 12.80 0.92
N LEU A 126 -4.85 12.46 -0.35
CA LEU A 126 -3.89 12.66 -1.41
C LEU A 126 -4.44 13.69 -2.39
N ASN A 127 -3.77 14.82 -2.51
CA ASN A 127 -4.17 15.90 -3.41
C ASN A 127 -4.18 15.46 -4.86
N ASN A 128 -5.12 16.03 -5.63
CA ASN A 128 -5.20 15.81 -7.07
C ASN A 128 -4.13 16.61 -7.81
N ASP A 129 -2.89 16.11 -7.82
CA ASP A 129 -1.77 16.70 -8.55
C ASP A 129 -1.51 15.97 -9.88
N ILE A 130 -2.37 16.25 -10.85
CA ILE A 130 -2.31 15.62 -12.18
C ILE A 130 -0.97 15.92 -12.86
N LYS A 131 -0.43 17.14 -12.70
CA LYS A 131 0.81 17.55 -13.37
C LYS A 131 2.01 16.74 -12.87
N ALA A 132 2.12 16.57 -11.55
CA ALA A 132 3.20 15.77 -10.95
C ALA A 132 3.11 14.30 -11.38
N VAL A 133 1.90 13.71 -11.36
CA VAL A 133 1.67 12.31 -11.73
C VAL A 133 1.98 12.07 -13.21
N VAL A 134 1.40 12.85 -14.11
CA VAL A 134 1.63 12.72 -15.56
C VAL A 134 3.11 12.92 -15.92
N ASN A 135 3.77 13.88 -15.28
CA ASN A 135 5.21 14.07 -15.50
C ASN A 135 6.04 12.87 -15.04
N ALA A 136 5.71 12.26 -13.92
CA ALA A 136 6.38 11.06 -13.43
C ALA A 136 6.19 9.88 -14.40
N GLU A 137 4.94 9.61 -14.79
CA GLU A 137 4.58 8.54 -15.74
C GLU A 137 5.27 8.73 -17.11
N ALA A 138 5.22 9.94 -17.68
CA ALA A 138 5.84 10.24 -18.98
C ALA A 138 7.36 10.03 -18.99
N ASN A 139 8.01 10.13 -17.84
CA ASN A 139 9.45 9.92 -17.69
C ASN A 139 9.81 8.51 -17.15
N GLY A 140 8.84 7.63 -16.94
CA GLY A 140 9.07 6.31 -16.36
C GLY A 140 9.69 6.36 -14.96
N LYS A 141 9.36 7.38 -14.18
CA LYS A 141 9.91 7.66 -12.84
C LYS A 141 8.82 7.65 -11.79
N THR A 142 9.22 7.47 -10.55
CA THR A 142 8.32 7.68 -9.41
C THR A 142 8.13 9.17 -9.15
N LEU A 143 7.08 9.53 -8.41
CA LEU A 143 6.87 10.90 -7.94
C LEU A 143 8.07 11.44 -7.17
N PHE A 144 8.77 10.60 -6.42
CA PHE A 144 9.92 10.99 -5.61
C PHE A 144 11.21 11.20 -6.40
N GLU A 145 11.24 10.82 -7.68
CA GLU A 145 12.38 11.00 -8.57
C GLU A 145 12.22 12.20 -9.52
N THR A 146 11.02 12.73 -9.68
CA THR A 146 10.73 13.76 -10.70
C THR A 146 10.47 15.15 -10.17
N SER A 147 10.00 15.28 -8.94
CA SER A 147 9.59 16.58 -8.39
C SER A 147 10.16 16.82 -7.00
N GLN A 148 10.34 18.10 -6.70
CA GLN A 148 10.79 18.54 -5.38
C GLN A 148 9.58 18.59 -4.45
N ASP A 149 9.62 17.89 -3.36
CA ASP A 149 8.80 17.94 -2.15
C ASP A 149 7.39 18.55 -2.27
N THR A 150 6.58 17.98 -3.16
CA THR A 150 5.19 18.42 -3.38
C THR A 150 4.31 18.06 -2.19
N VAL A 151 3.17 18.74 -2.05
CA VAL A 151 2.14 18.41 -1.04
C VAL A 151 1.73 16.94 -1.14
N LEU A 152 1.56 16.42 -2.36
CA LEU A 152 1.23 15.02 -2.60
C LEU A 152 2.30 14.06 -2.03
N GLN A 153 3.58 14.36 -2.22
CA GLN A 153 4.68 13.55 -1.67
C GLN A 153 4.69 13.58 -0.13
N GLN A 154 4.46 14.75 0.47
CA GLN A 154 4.38 14.89 1.93
C GLN A 154 3.21 14.07 2.49
N GLN A 155 2.05 14.11 1.84
CA GLN A 155 0.88 13.32 2.22
C GLN A 155 1.14 11.81 2.11
N ILE A 156 1.80 11.34 1.05
CA ILE A 156 2.20 9.94 0.92
C ILE A 156 3.14 9.54 2.07
N ARG A 157 4.12 10.37 2.43
CA ARG A 157 5.02 10.10 3.55
C ARG A 157 4.25 10.01 4.88
N GLN A 158 3.31 10.92 5.13
CA GLN A 158 2.50 10.91 6.35
C GLN A 158 1.67 9.63 6.47
N ILE A 159 0.98 9.22 5.39
CA ILE A 159 0.21 7.97 5.38
C ILE A 159 1.13 6.77 5.60
N THR A 160 2.30 6.74 4.95
CA THR A 160 3.28 5.67 5.14
C THR A 160 3.74 5.59 6.60
N GLN A 161 4.03 6.71 7.25
CA GLN A 161 4.43 6.76 8.65
C GLN A 161 3.33 6.25 9.57
N SER A 162 2.08 6.61 9.32
CA SER A 162 0.93 6.15 10.10
C SER A 162 0.75 4.63 9.99
N VAL A 163 0.81 4.08 8.79
CA VAL A 163 0.73 2.64 8.54
C VAL A 163 1.89 1.88 9.21
N MET A 164 3.10 2.40 9.12
CA MET A 164 4.28 1.80 9.78
C MET A 164 4.17 1.82 11.30
N ALA A 165 3.64 2.89 11.88
CA ALA A 165 3.45 2.99 13.33
C ALA A 165 2.46 1.92 13.84
N ARG A 166 1.39 1.66 13.09
CA ARG A 166 0.41 0.62 13.44
C ARG A 166 0.95 -0.81 13.31
N SER A 167 1.85 -1.06 12.38
CA SER A 167 2.46 -2.39 12.22
C SER A 167 3.49 -2.73 13.30
N GLY A 168 3.64 -1.89 14.34
CA GLY A 168 4.61 -2.09 15.42
C GLY A 168 6.06 -1.82 15.00
N MET A 169 6.28 -1.35 13.78
CA MET A 169 7.61 -0.95 13.28
C MET A 169 7.87 0.52 13.64
N VAL A 170 8.02 0.79 14.96
CA VAL A 170 8.38 2.10 15.46
C VAL A 170 9.86 2.37 15.16
N ASN A 171 10.10 3.42 14.37
CA ASN A 171 11.37 4.16 14.26
C ASN A 171 12.67 3.36 14.04
N LYS A 172 12.93 2.91 12.82
CA LYS A 172 14.28 2.92 12.28
C LYS A 172 14.37 4.02 11.21
N ASN A 173 14.68 5.25 11.69
CA ASN A 173 15.24 6.36 10.91
C ASN A 173 14.69 6.59 9.48
N ILE A 174 13.55 7.29 9.38
CA ILE A 174 13.28 8.12 8.22
C ILE A 174 13.79 9.53 8.54
N GLY A 175 15.10 9.64 8.71
CA GLY A 175 15.82 10.89 8.87
C GLY A 175 17.15 10.74 8.14
N SER A 176 17.37 11.58 7.10
CA SER A 176 18.64 11.86 6.41
C SER A 176 19.58 10.66 6.20
N SER A 177 19.48 9.98 5.08
CA SER A 177 20.46 8.98 4.67
C SER A 177 21.70 9.64 4.07
N THR A 178 22.69 9.90 4.90
CA THR A 178 24.11 9.85 4.50
C THR A 178 24.56 8.39 4.62
N PRO A 179 25.20 7.76 3.65
CA PRO A 179 25.59 6.35 3.72
C PRO A 179 26.82 6.18 4.62
N ALA A 180 26.62 5.83 5.88
CA ALA A 180 27.69 5.40 6.78
C ALA A 180 27.72 3.86 6.86
N GLY A 181 28.89 3.32 6.55
CA GLY A 181 29.24 1.92 6.37
C GLY A 181 28.63 0.92 7.34
N ARG A 182 28.06 -0.14 6.76
CA ARG A 182 27.76 -1.39 7.44
C ARG A 182 29.10 -2.05 7.81
N LYS A 183 29.45 -2.03 9.08
CA LYS A 183 30.49 -2.89 9.64
C LYS A 183 30.05 -4.35 9.52
N ASN A 184 30.90 -5.15 8.90
CA ASN A 184 30.74 -6.59 8.70
C ASN A 184 30.46 -7.33 10.03
N LEU A 185 29.32 -8.01 10.10
CA LEU A 185 28.95 -8.94 11.18
C LEU A 185 29.39 -10.38 10.86
N LEU A 186 30.52 -10.56 10.20
CA LEU A 186 31.10 -11.87 9.85
C LEU A 186 32.40 -12.18 10.63
N GLY A 187 32.62 -11.51 11.76
CA GLY A 187 33.83 -11.68 12.57
C GLY A 187 33.71 -12.59 13.79
N PHE A 188 32.63 -13.40 13.95
CA PHE A 188 32.45 -14.17 15.20
C PHE A 188 32.24 -15.68 15.03
N LEU A 189 32.73 -16.26 13.95
CA LEU A 189 32.80 -17.72 13.82
C LEU A 189 34.18 -18.11 13.26
N GLY A 190 35.13 -18.34 14.17
CA GLY A 190 36.42 -18.90 13.76
C GLY A 190 37.54 -18.67 14.74
N LYS A 191 37.45 -19.24 15.93
CA LYS A 191 38.62 -19.75 16.65
C LYS A 191 38.18 -20.88 17.55
N LYS A 192 38.38 -22.10 17.06
CA LYS A 192 38.53 -23.29 17.87
C LYS A 192 39.92 -23.86 17.54
N ASP A 193 40.70 -23.99 18.59
CA ASP A 193 41.69 -24.98 18.90
C ASP A 193 42.95 -25.12 18.02
N GLY A 194 44.07 -24.91 18.67
CA GLY A 194 45.37 -25.44 18.54
C GLY A 194 46.12 -25.20 19.83
#